data_22b8a72d6f7b4a45cb2b85195dafa796
#
_entry.id   22b8a72d6f7b4a45cb2b85195dafa796
#
_cell.length_a   1.000
_cell.length_b   1.000
_cell.length_c   1.000
_cell.angle_alpha   90.00
_cell.angle_beta   90.00
_cell.angle_gamma   90.00
#
_symmetry.space_group_name_H-M   'P 1'
#
loop_
_entity.id
_entity.type
_entity.pdbx_description
1 polymer ?
#
loop_
_entity_poly.entity_id
_entity_poly.type
_entity_poly.pdbx_seq_one_letter_code
_entity_poly.pdbx_strand_id
1 'polypeptide(L)'
;TAEVTLKEHRGDCKDMALLLKDMLEAIGVKSYLTAIHLTEEGFSHLPTIQQFNHMILYIPKQGKISERWVDATDKTGNDRPVPLDMEGKVALVIDGDQSHVVTTPILEDNQEHQIAIQHDLFIGENGKCEFRDSVQLQGKFASAIRNKFFGREVKEQEKLLEQFLAAGVPDVSIGNIRIENLDQFNKPLIIVNTYASKGYFGQGGSELKGRFPNVWERSLFKLPKVAKRPPPIRMPHETQFSFKLNIKTASGHSATLTEAKPLNRAPDYVSFE
;
A
#
# COMPACT_ATOMS: atom_id res chain seq x y z
N THR A 1 -14.23 -13.02 -23.22
CA THR A 1 -13.46 -12.60 -24.42
C THR A 1 -13.17 -11.12 -24.37
N ALA A 2 -12.09 -10.65 -25.01
CA ALA A 2 -11.73 -9.23 -25.07
C ALA A 2 -12.88 -8.32 -25.55
N GLU A 3 -13.64 -8.76 -26.56
CA GLU A 3 -14.81 -8.03 -27.07
C GLU A 3 -15.89 -7.83 -25.99
N VAL A 4 -16.18 -8.86 -25.18
CA VAL A 4 -17.16 -8.75 -24.09
C VAL A 4 -16.63 -7.80 -23.00
N THR A 5 -15.38 -7.91 -22.64
CA THR A 5 -14.74 -7.03 -21.66
C THR A 5 -14.80 -5.57 -22.10
N LEU A 6 -14.51 -5.31 -23.38
CA LEU A 6 -14.59 -3.97 -23.97
C LEU A 6 -16.02 -3.42 -23.93
N LYS A 7 -17.01 -4.24 -24.31
CA LYS A 7 -18.42 -3.85 -24.35
C LYS A 7 -19.01 -3.61 -22.96
N GLU A 8 -18.69 -4.49 -22.01
CA GLU A 8 -19.24 -4.45 -20.66
C GLU A 8 -18.49 -3.46 -19.73
N HIS A 9 -17.32 -2.95 -20.16
CA HIS A 9 -16.42 -2.09 -19.39
C HIS A 9 -16.04 -2.69 -18.01
N ARG A 10 -15.99 -4.02 -17.93
CA ARG A 10 -15.62 -4.77 -16.70
C ARG A 10 -15.04 -6.12 -17.06
N GLY A 11 -14.13 -6.58 -16.20
CA GLY A 11 -13.48 -7.87 -16.32
C GLY A 11 -12.60 -8.14 -15.10
N ASP A 12 -12.20 -9.39 -14.92
CA ASP A 12 -11.16 -9.75 -13.94
C ASP A 12 -9.75 -9.52 -14.54
N CYS A 13 -8.69 -9.88 -13.80
CA CYS A 13 -7.31 -9.70 -14.27
C CYS A 13 -7.03 -10.41 -15.62
N LYS A 14 -7.63 -11.58 -15.84
CA LYS A 14 -7.45 -12.33 -17.09
C LYS A 14 -8.15 -11.66 -18.27
N ASP A 15 -9.36 -11.16 -18.02
CA ASP A 15 -10.15 -10.45 -19.04
C ASP A 15 -9.46 -9.16 -19.46
N MET A 16 -8.96 -8.38 -18.48
CA MET A 16 -8.28 -7.11 -18.73
C MET A 16 -6.93 -7.32 -19.42
N ALA A 17 -6.16 -8.31 -19.00
CA ALA A 17 -4.90 -8.66 -19.65
C ALA A 17 -5.11 -9.15 -21.10
N LEU A 18 -6.13 -9.97 -21.34
CA LEU A 18 -6.48 -10.44 -22.69
C LEU A 18 -6.90 -9.28 -23.59
N LEU A 19 -7.76 -8.37 -23.09
CA LEU A 19 -8.19 -7.20 -23.85
C LEU A 19 -6.98 -6.33 -24.22
N LEU A 20 -6.10 -6.03 -23.28
CA LEU A 20 -4.91 -5.23 -23.56
C LEU A 20 -3.97 -5.94 -24.54
N LYS A 21 -3.81 -7.27 -24.44
CA LYS A 21 -3.03 -8.06 -25.40
C LYS A 21 -3.58 -7.90 -26.83
N ASP A 22 -4.89 -8.07 -27.01
CA ASP A 22 -5.53 -7.98 -28.32
C ASP A 22 -5.43 -6.54 -28.90
N MET A 23 -5.54 -5.51 -28.04
CA MET A 23 -5.34 -4.11 -28.44
C MET A 23 -3.89 -3.84 -28.90
N LEU A 24 -2.91 -4.38 -28.18
CA LEU A 24 -1.49 -4.26 -28.55
C LEU A 24 -1.16 -5.01 -29.85
N GLU A 25 -1.73 -6.20 -30.04
CA GLU A 25 -1.58 -6.98 -31.28
C GLU A 25 -2.17 -6.23 -32.49
N ALA A 26 -3.31 -5.58 -32.33
CA ALA A 26 -3.95 -4.78 -33.38
C ALA A 26 -3.06 -3.63 -33.89
N ILE A 27 -2.13 -3.14 -33.07
CA ILE A 27 -1.16 -2.10 -33.44
C ILE A 27 0.25 -2.67 -33.72
N GLY A 28 0.37 -4.00 -33.84
CA GLY A 28 1.62 -4.67 -34.17
C GLY A 28 2.62 -4.82 -33.00
N VAL A 29 2.17 -4.68 -31.75
CA VAL A 29 2.99 -4.86 -30.57
C VAL A 29 2.83 -6.28 -30.04
N LYS A 30 3.91 -7.07 -30.06
CA LYS A 30 3.92 -8.42 -29.51
C LYS A 30 3.91 -8.37 -27.99
N SER A 31 3.02 -9.15 -27.38
CA SER A 31 2.91 -9.27 -25.93
C SER A 31 2.43 -10.68 -25.53
N TYR A 32 2.66 -11.07 -24.28
CA TYR A 32 2.34 -12.38 -23.77
C TYR A 32 1.54 -12.28 -22.47
N LEU A 33 0.49 -13.09 -22.35
CA LEU A 33 -0.16 -13.29 -21.06
C LEU A 33 0.84 -13.90 -20.09
N THR A 34 0.86 -13.40 -18.87
CA THR A 34 1.84 -13.82 -17.88
C THR A 34 1.17 -14.00 -16.54
N ALA A 35 1.28 -15.21 -15.97
CA ALA A 35 0.77 -15.49 -14.64
C ALA A 35 1.81 -15.18 -13.56
N ILE A 36 1.40 -14.51 -12.49
CA ILE A 36 2.24 -14.06 -11.38
C ILE A 36 1.52 -14.21 -10.04
N HIS A 37 2.26 -14.25 -8.92
CA HIS A 37 1.68 -14.17 -7.59
C HIS A 37 1.98 -12.83 -6.93
N LEU A 38 0.94 -12.06 -6.59
CA LEU A 38 1.11 -10.69 -6.06
C LEU A 38 1.64 -10.64 -4.64
N THR A 39 1.23 -11.57 -3.77
CA THR A 39 1.50 -11.49 -2.32
C THR A 39 2.57 -12.45 -1.83
N GLU A 40 2.76 -13.58 -2.52
CA GLU A 40 3.70 -14.63 -2.13
C GLU A 40 4.84 -14.77 -3.13
N GLU A 41 5.95 -15.34 -2.67
CA GLU A 41 7.03 -15.74 -3.56
C GLU A 41 6.63 -17.06 -4.24
N GLY A 42 6.61 -17.05 -5.57
CA GLY A 42 6.44 -18.29 -6.33
C GLY A 42 7.71 -19.15 -6.27
N PHE A 43 7.56 -20.43 -6.59
CA PHE A 43 8.66 -21.37 -6.65
C PHE A 43 8.96 -21.76 -8.11
N SER A 44 10.10 -21.29 -8.63
CA SER A 44 10.51 -21.55 -10.02
C SER A 44 10.65 -23.05 -10.36
N HIS A 45 10.85 -23.90 -9.36
CA HIS A 45 11.02 -25.35 -9.51
C HIS A 45 9.73 -26.16 -9.37
N LEU A 46 8.61 -25.53 -9.02
CA LEU A 46 7.32 -26.20 -8.90
C LEU A 46 6.48 -25.99 -10.17
N PRO A 47 6.24 -27.03 -10.97
CA PRO A 47 5.48 -26.91 -12.21
C PRO A 47 3.96 -26.94 -11.93
N THR A 48 3.47 -25.99 -11.14
CA THR A 48 2.04 -25.86 -10.84
C THR A 48 1.52 -24.47 -11.14
N ILE A 49 0.40 -24.40 -11.85
CA ILE A 49 -0.27 -23.12 -12.13
C ILE A 49 -0.97 -22.55 -10.89
N GLN A 50 -1.25 -23.39 -9.90
CA GLN A 50 -1.94 -22.97 -8.66
C GLN A 50 -1.12 -22.02 -7.79
N GLN A 51 0.19 -21.91 -8.05
CA GLN A 51 1.04 -20.93 -7.38
C GLN A 51 0.84 -19.50 -7.89
N PHE A 52 0.03 -19.27 -8.91
CA PHE A 52 -0.20 -17.94 -9.47
C PHE A 52 -1.64 -17.51 -9.18
N ASN A 53 -1.83 -16.24 -8.83
CA ASN A 53 -3.14 -15.69 -8.48
C ASN A 53 -3.53 -14.45 -9.29
N HIS A 54 -2.66 -14.01 -10.20
CA HIS A 54 -2.89 -12.83 -11.02
C HIS A 54 -2.39 -13.00 -12.45
N MET A 55 -2.97 -12.25 -13.38
CA MET A 55 -2.62 -12.25 -14.80
C MET A 55 -2.24 -10.84 -15.24
N ILE A 56 -1.07 -10.74 -15.86
CA ILE A 56 -0.50 -9.50 -16.38
C ILE A 56 -0.03 -9.71 -17.83
N LEU A 57 0.59 -8.70 -18.41
CA LEU A 57 1.25 -8.80 -19.71
C LEU A 57 2.77 -8.62 -19.59
N TYR A 58 3.49 -9.43 -20.32
CA TYR A 58 4.89 -9.23 -20.67
C TYR A 58 5.00 -8.72 -22.10
N ILE A 59 5.64 -7.58 -22.28
CA ILE A 59 5.97 -6.97 -23.58
C ILE A 59 7.49 -7.06 -23.75
N PRO A 60 7.98 -7.97 -24.61
CA PRO A 60 9.43 -8.07 -24.85
C PRO A 60 9.96 -6.84 -25.58
N LYS A 61 11.25 -6.59 -25.43
CA LYS A 61 11.92 -5.55 -26.21
C LYS A 61 11.75 -5.82 -27.71
N GLN A 62 11.18 -4.87 -28.44
CA GLN A 62 10.94 -4.96 -29.88
C GLN A 62 11.03 -3.59 -30.57
N GLY A 63 11.91 -3.46 -31.56
CA GLY A 63 12.13 -2.18 -32.26
C GLY A 63 12.50 -1.06 -31.28
N LYS A 64 11.64 -0.02 -31.18
CA LYS A 64 11.80 1.12 -30.26
C LYS A 64 11.09 0.88 -28.91
N ILE A 65 10.35 -0.19 -28.76
CA ILE A 65 9.61 -0.51 -27.55
C ILE A 65 10.55 -1.22 -26.58
N SER A 66 10.74 -0.65 -25.39
CA SER A 66 11.51 -1.28 -24.32
C SER A 66 10.72 -2.42 -23.68
N GLU A 67 11.41 -3.37 -23.09
CA GLU A 67 10.80 -4.42 -22.28
C GLU A 67 9.93 -3.84 -21.18
N ARG A 68 8.73 -4.41 -20.98
CA ARG A 68 7.77 -3.98 -19.98
C ARG A 68 6.94 -5.11 -19.43
N TRP A 69 6.58 -4.96 -18.17
CA TRP A 69 5.59 -5.78 -17.46
C TRP A 69 4.41 -4.88 -17.13
N VAL A 70 3.22 -5.25 -17.54
CA VAL A 70 2.06 -4.37 -17.47
C VAL A 70 0.90 -5.07 -16.77
N ASP A 71 0.41 -4.48 -15.70
CA ASP A 71 -0.85 -4.87 -15.07
C ASP A 71 -2.00 -4.03 -15.63
N ALA A 72 -2.87 -4.66 -16.40
CA ALA A 72 -4.05 -3.99 -16.98
C ALA A 72 -5.11 -3.64 -15.92
N THR A 73 -4.95 -4.11 -14.68
CA THR A 73 -5.84 -3.78 -13.56
C THR A 73 -5.30 -2.64 -12.68
N ASP A 74 -4.03 -2.25 -12.89
CA ASP A 74 -3.44 -1.11 -12.20
C ASP A 74 -4.03 0.21 -12.73
N LYS A 75 -4.79 0.88 -11.87
CA LYS A 75 -5.42 2.17 -12.19
C LYS A 75 -4.45 3.34 -12.14
N THR A 76 -3.28 3.14 -11.58
CA THR A 76 -2.33 4.22 -11.36
C THR A 76 -1.34 4.40 -12.49
N GLY A 77 -1.21 3.40 -13.38
CA GLY A 77 -0.53 3.48 -14.66
C GLY A 77 0.81 4.19 -14.62
N ASN A 78 1.73 3.77 -13.76
CA ASN A 78 3.02 4.41 -13.73
C ASN A 78 3.86 3.99 -14.94
N ASP A 79 4.76 4.85 -15.40
CA ASP A 79 5.63 4.60 -16.55
C ASP A 79 6.84 3.68 -16.22
N ARG A 80 6.70 2.85 -15.19
CA ARG A 80 7.75 1.90 -14.80
C ARG A 80 7.81 0.70 -15.75
N PRO A 81 9.02 0.20 -16.06
CA PRO A 81 9.17 -1.06 -16.79
C PRO A 81 8.55 -2.26 -16.10
N VAL A 82 8.53 -2.26 -14.76
CA VAL A 82 7.90 -3.27 -13.91
C VAL A 82 7.13 -2.57 -12.80
N PRO A 83 5.87 -2.94 -12.53
CA PRO A 83 5.14 -2.44 -11.36
C PRO A 83 5.86 -2.80 -10.05
N LEU A 84 5.83 -1.89 -9.07
CA LEU A 84 6.59 -2.03 -7.81
C LEU A 84 6.25 -3.29 -6.99
N ASP A 85 5.01 -3.71 -7.01
CA ASP A 85 4.53 -4.91 -6.30
C ASP A 85 4.81 -6.22 -7.05
N MET A 86 5.33 -6.10 -8.27
CA MET A 86 5.67 -7.23 -9.14
C MET A 86 7.18 -7.44 -9.30
N GLU A 87 8.01 -6.59 -8.71
CA GLU A 87 9.47 -6.76 -8.78
C GLU A 87 9.95 -7.98 -8.00
N GLY A 88 10.89 -8.72 -8.59
CA GLY A 88 11.49 -9.92 -7.99
C GLY A 88 10.54 -11.11 -7.84
N LYS A 89 9.42 -11.12 -8.53
CA LYS A 89 8.41 -12.20 -8.47
C LYS A 89 8.66 -13.28 -9.50
N VAL A 90 8.34 -14.51 -9.15
CA VAL A 90 8.29 -15.63 -10.12
C VAL A 90 7.06 -15.45 -11.00
N ALA A 91 7.25 -15.50 -12.30
CA ALA A 91 6.22 -15.35 -13.31
C ALA A 91 6.32 -16.42 -14.39
N LEU A 92 5.18 -16.85 -14.92
CA LEU A 92 5.07 -17.78 -16.04
C LEU A 92 4.62 -17.00 -17.29
N VAL A 93 5.55 -16.80 -18.22
CA VAL A 93 5.24 -16.24 -19.55
C VAL A 93 4.59 -17.32 -20.40
N ILE A 94 3.40 -17.05 -20.94
CA ILE A 94 2.60 -18.02 -21.70
C ILE A 94 2.79 -17.75 -23.20
N ASP A 95 3.51 -18.64 -23.87
CA ASP A 95 3.83 -18.58 -25.32
C ASP A 95 3.71 -19.97 -25.95
N GLY A 96 2.57 -20.61 -25.81
CA GLY A 96 2.36 -21.98 -26.32
C GLY A 96 3.44 -22.95 -25.80
N ASP A 97 4.09 -23.65 -26.69
CA ASP A 97 5.17 -24.59 -26.37
C ASP A 97 6.48 -23.90 -25.92
N GLN A 98 6.59 -22.60 -26.07
CA GLN A 98 7.73 -21.79 -25.64
C GLN A 98 7.46 -21.12 -24.27
N SER A 99 6.39 -21.52 -23.57
CA SER A 99 6.08 -21.02 -22.23
C SER A 99 7.22 -21.32 -21.26
N HIS A 100 7.59 -20.32 -20.45
CA HIS A 100 8.74 -20.44 -19.56
C HIS A 100 8.57 -19.62 -18.29
N VAL A 101 9.24 -20.04 -17.23
CA VAL A 101 9.25 -19.36 -15.93
C VAL A 101 10.42 -18.40 -15.89
N VAL A 102 10.15 -17.18 -15.43
CA VAL A 102 11.15 -16.13 -15.22
C VAL A 102 10.99 -15.48 -13.84
N THR A 103 11.97 -14.71 -13.43
CA THR A 103 11.84 -13.79 -12.31
C THR A 103 11.77 -12.39 -12.87
N THR A 104 10.74 -11.63 -12.48
CA THR A 104 10.60 -10.24 -12.91
C THR A 104 11.77 -9.39 -12.41
N PRO A 105 12.25 -8.41 -13.18
CA PRO A 105 13.37 -7.58 -12.78
C PRO A 105 13.09 -6.83 -11.48
N ILE A 106 14.12 -6.65 -10.66
CA ILE A 106 14.15 -5.66 -9.58
C ILE A 106 14.89 -4.46 -10.14
N LEU A 107 14.23 -3.32 -10.17
CA LEU A 107 14.85 -2.10 -10.69
C LEU A 107 15.63 -1.44 -9.57
N GLU A 108 16.92 -1.22 -9.78
CA GLU A 108 17.77 -0.38 -8.95
C GLU A 108 17.43 1.09 -9.26
N ASP A 109 16.24 1.53 -8.91
CA ASP A 109 15.90 2.93 -9.00
C ASP A 109 15.93 3.57 -7.61
N ASN A 110 16.31 4.84 -7.60
CA ASN A 110 16.35 5.65 -6.39
C ASN A 110 14.93 6.06 -5.92
N GLN A 111 13.90 5.28 -6.25
CA GLN A 111 12.58 5.52 -5.69
C GLN A 111 12.57 5.08 -4.23
N GLU A 112 12.69 6.05 -3.37
CA GLU A 112 12.56 5.88 -1.93
C GLU A 112 11.16 5.35 -1.60
N HIS A 113 11.10 4.14 -1.06
CA HIS A 113 9.88 3.64 -0.46
C HIS A 113 9.76 4.26 0.93
N GLN A 114 8.94 5.31 1.03
CA GLN A 114 8.88 6.12 2.23
C GLN A 114 7.47 6.13 2.83
N ILE A 115 7.44 6.08 4.15
CA ILE A 115 6.27 6.36 4.98
C ILE A 115 6.68 7.41 5.99
N ALA A 116 6.06 8.57 5.95
CA ALA A 116 6.21 9.59 6.98
C ALA A 116 4.83 9.89 7.60
N ILE A 117 4.71 9.69 8.91
CA ILE A 117 3.47 9.91 9.65
C ILE A 117 3.72 10.93 10.74
N GLN A 118 2.93 12.00 10.74
CA GLN A 118 2.89 12.95 11.84
C GLN A 118 1.50 12.94 12.45
N HIS A 119 1.46 12.78 13.76
CA HIS A 119 0.26 12.91 14.57
C HIS A 119 0.37 14.14 15.47
N ASP A 120 -0.61 15.00 15.40
CA ASP A 120 -0.81 16.09 16.35
C ASP A 120 -2.03 15.73 17.20
N LEU A 121 -1.83 15.51 18.50
CA LEU A 121 -2.85 15.15 19.46
C LEU A 121 -3.04 16.29 20.47
N PHE A 122 -4.27 16.76 20.59
CA PHE A 122 -4.70 17.64 21.66
C PHE A 122 -5.60 16.87 22.64
N ILE A 123 -5.27 16.94 23.95
CA ILE A 123 -6.05 16.31 25.03
C ILE A 123 -6.67 17.43 25.87
N GLY A 124 -7.99 17.53 25.80
CA GLY A 124 -8.78 18.51 26.57
C GLY A 124 -9.04 18.04 28.02
N GLU A 125 -9.58 18.94 28.83
CA GLU A 125 -9.82 18.72 30.29
C GLU A 125 -10.68 17.50 30.61
N ASN A 126 -11.64 17.18 29.77
CA ASN A 126 -12.57 16.04 29.98
C ASN A 126 -12.15 14.76 29.25
N GLY A 127 -10.86 14.64 28.87
CA GLY A 127 -10.40 13.49 28.08
C GLY A 127 -10.87 13.48 26.63
N LYS A 128 -11.53 14.54 26.16
CA LYS A 128 -11.80 14.74 24.74
C LYS A 128 -10.49 14.88 23.99
N CYS A 129 -10.31 14.08 22.99
CA CYS A 129 -9.11 14.10 22.14
C CYS A 129 -9.43 14.64 20.76
N GLU A 130 -8.59 15.52 20.26
CA GLU A 130 -8.60 16.00 18.89
C GLU A 130 -7.29 15.60 18.22
N PHE A 131 -7.41 14.99 17.06
CA PHE A 131 -6.30 14.45 16.30
C PHE A 131 -6.20 15.14 14.94
N ARG A 132 -4.98 15.35 14.52
CA ARG A 132 -4.65 15.70 13.15
C ARG A 132 -3.53 14.80 12.68
N ASP A 133 -3.80 13.98 11.70
CA ASP A 133 -2.79 13.14 11.06
C ASP A 133 -2.36 13.76 9.73
N SER A 134 -1.08 13.70 9.46
CA SER A 134 -0.49 13.94 8.14
C SER A 134 0.34 12.74 7.76
N VAL A 135 -0.08 12.04 6.71
CA VAL A 135 0.53 10.81 6.23
C VAL A 135 1.05 11.06 4.83
N GLN A 136 2.37 10.96 4.67
CA GLN A 136 3.04 11.06 3.38
C GLN A 136 3.56 9.68 2.98
N LEU A 137 3.19 9.25 1.79
CA LEU A 137 3.54 7.94 1.23
C LEU A 137 4.25 8.09 -0.10
N GLN A 138 5.29 7.28 -0.31
CA GLN A 138 6.02 7.24 -1.57
C GLN A 138 6.30 5.78 -1.99
N GLY A 139 6.54 5.57 -3.28
CA GLY A 139 6.80 4.25 -3.84
C GLY A 139 5.60 3.30 -3.69
N LYS A 140 5.84 2.05 -3.32
CA LYS A 140 4.81 0.99 -3.22
C LYS A 140 3.65 1.34 -2.28
N PHE A 141 3.93 2.10 -1.22
CA PHE A 141 2.90 2.49 -0.25
C PHE A 141 1.92 3.51 -0.84
N ALA A 142 2.44 4.45 -1.62
CA ALA A 142 1.60 5.40 -2.35
C ALA A 142 0.74 4.68 -3.40
N SER A 143 1.32 3.75 -4.18
CA SER A 143 0.60 2.97 -5.19
C SER A 143 -0.52 2.14 -4.58
N ALA A 144 -0.26 1.45 -3.48
CA ALA A 144 -1.27 0.63 -2.79
C ALA A 144 -2.48 1.44 -2.31
N ILE A 145 -2.25 2.67 -1.85
CA ILE A 145 -3.33 3.56 -1.40
C ILE A 145 -4.02 4.20 -2.61
N ARG A 146 -3.27 4.67 -3.61
CA ARG A 146 -3.83 5.23 -4.84
C ARG A 146 -4.80 4.27 -5.51
N ASN A 147 -4.44 3.02 -5.65
CA ASN A 147 -5.30 1.98 -6.23
C ASN A 147 -6.67 1.85 -5.54
N LYS A 148 -6.75 2.19 -4.26
CA LYS A 148 -8.02 2.19 -3.51
C LYS A 148 -8.85 3.43 -3.75
N PHE A 149 -8.23 4.58 -3.99
CA PHE A 149 -8.92 5.88 -4.02
C PHE A 149 -9.06 6.46 -5.42
N PHE A 150 -8.14 6.14 -6.33
CA PHE A 150 -8.14 6.68 -7.69
C PHE A 150 -9.41 6.31 -8.46
N GLY A 151 -9.99 7.30 -9.15
CA GLY A 151 -11.22 7.14 -9.91
C GLY A 151 -12.50 7.04 -9.08
N ARG A 152 -12.43 7.26 -7.76
CA ARG A 152 -13.61 7.34 -6.89
C ARG A 152 -14.01 8.78 -6.66
N GLU A 153 -15.32 8.99 -6.50
CA GLU A 153 -15.87 10.28 -6.06
C GLU A 153 -15.33 10.68 -4.69
N VAL A 154 -15.17 11.98 -4.45
CA VAL A 154 -14.61 12.52 -3.17
C VAL A 154 -15.37 11.98 -1.96
N LYS A 155 -16.70 11.93 -2.03
CA LYS A 155 -17.54 11.38 -0.94
C LYS A 155 -17.27 9.90 -0.65
N GLU A 156 -16.94 9.10 -1.67
CA GLU A 156 -16.55 7.69 -1.46
C GLU A 156 -15.17 7.57 -0.83
N GLN A 157 -14.24 8.44 -1.23
CA GLN A 157 -12.90 8.50 -0.64
C GLN A 157 -12.99 8.85 0.86
N GLU A 158 -13.78 9.88 1.20
CA GLU A 158 -14.06 10.28 2.59
C GLU A 158 -14.65 9.13 3.39
N LYS A 159 -15.68 8.47 2.87
CA LYS A 159 -16.33 7.33 3.54
C LYS A 159 -15.37 6.17 3.80
N LEU A 160 -14.47 5.86 2.86
CA LEU A 160 -13.45 4.82 3.04
C LEU A 160 -12.47 5.18 4.15
N LEU A 161 -12.05 6.45 4.24
CA LEU A 161 -11.16 6.92 5.30
C LEU A 161 -11.87 6.97 6.66
N GLU A 162 -13.15 7.36 6.69
CA GLU A 162 -13.97 7.30 7.90
C GLU A 162 -14.04 5.88 8.45
N GLN A 163 -14.37 4.90 7.61
CA GLN A 163 -14.41 3.50 7.99
C GLN A 163 -13.05 2.99 8.50
N PHE A 164 -11.99 3.43 7.86
CA PHE A 164 -10.62 3.09 8.26
C PHE A 164 -10.27 3.64 9.65
N LEU A 165 -10.58 4.89 9.94
CA LEU A 165 -10.32 5.53 11.23
C LEU A 165 -11.22 4.95 12.33
N ALA A 166 -12.50 4.71 12.02
CA ALA A 166 -13.47 4.14 12.98
C ALA A 166 -13.10 2.73 13.44
N ALA A 167 -12.34 1.98 12.63
CA ALA A 167 -11.86 0.65 13.02
C ALA A 167 -10.80 0.68 14.14
N GLY A 168 -10.18 1.83 14.41
CA GLY A 168 -9.12 1.96 15.41
C GLY A 168 -9.33 3.01 16.48
N VAL A 169 -10.33 3.88 16.31
CA VAL A 169 -10.62 5.00 17.22
C VAL A 169 -12.08 4.89 17.69
N PRO A 170 -12.33 4.62 18.97
CA PRO A 170 -13.70 4.54 19.51
C PRO A 170 -14.35 5.92 19.49
N ASP A 171 -15.68 5.95 19.29
CA ASP A 171 -16.51 7.16 19.28
C ASP A 171 -15.91 8.28 18.41
N VAL A 172 -15.36 7.89 17.25
CA VAL A 172 -14.70 8.83 16.35
C VAL A 172 -15.72 9.72 15.66
N SER A 173 -15.43 11.02 15.69
CA SER A 173 -16.11 12.05 14.91
C SER A 173 -15.12 12.58 13.89
N ILE A 174 -15.39 12.35 12.62
CA ILE A 174 -14.51 12.78 11.54
C ILE A 174 -14.72 14.28 11.26
N GLY A 175 -13.62 14.98 11.14
CA GLY A 175 -13.59 16.38 10.73
C GLY A 175 -13.28 16.52 9.23
N ASN A 176 -12.16 17.14 8.90
CA ASN A 176 -11.75 17.38 7.52
C ASN A 176 -10.82 16.27 7.02
N ILE A 177 -11.03 15.81 5.78
CA ILE A 177 -10.18 14.88 5.07
C ILE A 177 -9.71 15.55 3.77
N ARG A 178 -8.41 15.47 3.49
CA ARG A 178 -7.81 15.96 2.26
C ARG A 178 -6.77 14.95 1.75
N ILE A 179 -6.90 14.58 0.47
CA ILE A 179 -5.94 13.74 -0.22
C ILE A 179 -5.31 14.59 -1.32
N GLU A 180 -3.99 14.71 -1.31
CA GLU A 180 -3.23 15.47 -2.29
C GLU A 180 -2.39 14.53 -3.17
N ASN A 181 -2.18 14.92 -4.42
CA ASN A 181 -1.39 14.20 -5.42
C ASN A 181 -1.92 12.80 -5.73
N LEU A 182 -3.23 12.57 -5.62
CA LEU A 182 -3.83 11.27 -5.92
C LEU A 182 -3.59 10.85 -7.38
N ASP A 183 -3.63 11.81 -8.30
CA ASP A 183 -3.42 11.67 -9.75
C ASP A 183 -1.99 12.04 -10.22
N GLN A 184 -1.11 12.44 -9.31
CA GLN A 184 0.27 12.84 -9.61
C GLN A 184 1.24 11.75 -9.17
N PHE A 185 1.39 10.71 -9.98
CA PHE A 185 2.08 9.46 -9.63
C PHE A 185 3.58 9.62 -9.35
N ASN A 186 4.18 10.71 -9.81
CA ASN A 186 5.58 11.08 -9.58
C ASN A 186 5.81 11.91 -8.30
N LYS A 187 4.74 12.21 -7.55
CA LYS A 187 4.81 12.94 -6.28
C LYS A 187 4.40 12.05 -5.11
N PRO A 188 4.86 12.37 -3.88
CA PRO A 188 4.33 11.73 -2.69
C PRO A 188 2.82 11.90 -2.59
N LEU A 189 2.11 10.83 -2.22
CA LEU A 189 0.71 10.91 -1.83
C LEU A 189 0.62 11.45 -0.41
N ILE A 190 -0.17 12.50 -0.20
CA ILE A 190 -0.34 13.11 1.11
C ILE A 190 -1.80 12.98 1.53
N ILE A 191 -2.03 12.47 2.74
CA ILE A 191 -3.36 12.37 3.34
C ILE A 191 -3.33 13.17 4.65
N VAL A 192 -4.18 14.17 4.74
CA VAL A 192 -4.36 14.97 5.96
C VAL A 192 -5.79 14.76 6.44
N ASN A 193 -5.94 14.33 7.67
CA ASN A 193 -7.24 14.16 8.28
C ASN A 193 -7.29 14.70 9.70
N THR A 194 -8.44 15.23 10.09
CA THR A 194 -8.74 15.63 11.46
C THR A 194 -9.90 14.81 12.00
N TYR A 195 -9.83 14.42 13.25
CA TYR A 195 -10.90 13.69 13.91
C TYR A 195 -10.87 13.91 15.41
N ALA A 196 -11.96 13.61 16.08
CA ALA A 196 -12.09 13.73 17.52
C ALA A 196 -12.70 12.45 18.12
N SER A 197 -12.38 12.18 19.38
CA SER A 197 -12.98 11.12 20.16
C SER A 197 -13.25 11.61 21.58
N LYS A 198 -14.41 11.29 22.13
CA LYS A 198 -14.79 11.73 23.48
C LYS A 198 -14.32 10.79 24.59
N GLY A 199 -14.02 9.56 24.27
CA GLY A 199 -13.70 8.50 25.23
C GLY A 199 -12.44 7.71 24.89
N TYR A 200 -11.49 8.35 24.22
CA TYR A 200 -10.29 7.65 23.77
C TYR A 200 -9.41 7.19 24.93
N PHE A 201 -9.20 8.08 25.92
CA PHE A 201 -8.48 7.73 27.14
C PHE A 201 -9.44 7.41 28.26
N GLY A 202 -9.21 6.27 28.94
CA GLY A 202 -9.93 5.90 30.14
C GLY A 202 -9.57 6.81 31.32
N GLN A 203 -10.56 7.24 32.07
CA GLN A 203 -10.37 8.03 33.27
C GLN A 203 -10.05 7.13 34.46
N GLY A 204 -8.92 7.37 35.12
CA GLY A 204 -8.49 6.68 36.33
C GLY A 204 -8.13 7.71 37.43
N GLY A 205 -9.14 8.19 38.15
CA GLY A 205 -8.94 9.26 39.12
C GLY A 205 -8.58 10.60 38.46
N SER A 206 -7.43 11.18 38.84
CA SER A 206 -6.90 12.42 38.24
C SER A 206 -6.07 12.17 36.96
N GLU A 207 -5.91 10.93 36.56
CA GLU A 207 -5.10 10.55 35.40
C GLU A 207 -5.96 10.02 34.25
N LEU A 208 -5.59 10.38 33.03
CA LEU A 208 -6.11 9.81 31.80
C LEU A 208 -5.09 8.78 31.29
N LYS A 209 -5.52 7.55 31.07
CA LYS A 209 -4.67 6.46 30.58
C LYS A 209 -5.20 5.88 29.28
N GLY A 210 -4.32 5.63 28.34
CA GLY A 210 -4.69 5.02 27.06
C GLY A 210 -3.49 4.66 26.22
N ARG A 211 -3.77 4.12 25.05
CA ARG A 211 -2.75 3.83 24.03
C ARG A 211 -2.95 4.80 22.89
N PHE A 212 -1.88 5.25 22.29
CA PHE A 212 -1.94 6.08 21.10
C PHE A 212 -2.59 5.29 19.94
N PRO A 213 -3.52 5.89 19.16
CA PRO A 213 -4.11 5.22 18.01
C PRO A 213 -3.08 5.11 16.89
N ASN A 214 -2.63 3.89 16.63
CA ASN A 214 -1.70 3.60 15.55
C ASN A 214 -2.43 3.00 14.33
N VAL A 215 -3.47 3.66 13.87
CA VAL A 215 -4.36 3.15 12.80
C VAL A 215 -3.60 3.05 11.48
N TRP A 216 -2.82 4.07 11.15
CA TRP A 216 -2.02 4.11 9.95
C TRP A 216 -0.91 3.07 9.95
N GLU A 217 -0.16 2.97 11.05
CA GLU A 217 0.95 2.02 11.20
C GLU A 217 0.45 0.58 11.07
N ARG A 218 -0.64 0.23 11.75
CA ARG A 218 -1.25 -1.10 11.66
C ARG A 218 -1.73 -1.45 10.26
N SER A 219 -2.16 -0.48 9.49
CA SER A 219 -2.63 -0.69 8.12
C SER A 219 -1.49 -0.84 7.13
N LEU A 220 -0.45 -0.02 7.27
CA LEU A 220 0.69 0.01 6.37
C LEU A 220 1.67 -1.14 6.66
N PHE A 221 1.82 -1.51 7.94
CA PHE A 221 2.67 -2.62 8.39
C PHE A 221 1.83 -3.83 8.80
N LYS A 222 1.24 -4.50 7.84
CA LYS A 222 0.56 -5.79 8.10
C LYS A 222 1.61 -6.88 8.29
N LEU A 223 2.06 -7.05 9.52
CA LEU A 223 2.84 -8.22 9.87
C LEU A 223 1.95 -9.47 9.81
N PRO A 224 2.40 -10.56 9.18
CA PRO A 224 1.64 -11.80 9.18
C PRO A 224 1.43 -12.28 10.64
N LYS A 225 0.21 -12.71 10.96
CA LYS A 225 -0.08 -13.35 12.25
C LYS A 225 0.59 -14.73 12.24
N VAL A 226 1.78 -14.84 12.81
CA VAL A 226 2.54 -16.08 12.76
C VAL A 226 2.52 -16.79 14.10
N ALA A 227 2.15 -18.06 14.06
CA ALA A 227 2.32 -18.97 15.17
C ALA A 227 3.81 -19.37 15.29
N LYS A 228 4.37 -19.23 16.46
CA LYS A 228 5.65 -19.74 17.00
C LYS A 228 6.99 -19.52 16.28
N ARG A 229 7.12 -19.41 14.97
CA ARG A 229 8.35 -19.02 14.25
C ARG A 229 8.01 -18.47 12.88
N PRO A 230 7.96 -17.14 12.71
CA PRO A 230 7.81 -16.58 11.37
C PRO A 230 9.05 -16.87 10.52
N PRO A 231 8.89 -17.21 9.25
CA PRO A 231 9.98 -17.10 8.31
C PRO A 231 10.49 -15.64 8.32
N PRO A 232 11.75 -15.38 7.98
CA PRO A 232 12.25 -14.02 7.89
C PRO A 232 11.37 -13.23 6.91
N ILE A 233 10.93 -12.05 7.35
CA ILE A 233 10.18 -11.14 6.49
C ILE A 233 11.17 -10.55 5.51
N ARG A 234 11.05 -10.93 4.25
CA ARG A 234 11.86 -10.35 3.19
C ARG A 234 11.20 -9.08 2.70
N MET A 235 11.86 -7.97 2.88
CA MET A 235 11.48 -6.69 2.27
C MET A 235 12.30 -6.54 0.97
N PRO A 236 11.67 -6.60 -0.21
CA PRO A 236 12.42 -6.55 -1.48
C PRO A 236 13.09 -5.18 -1.71
N HIS A 237 12.63 -4.15 -1.01
CA HIS A 237 13.15 -2.80 -1.12
C HIS A 237 13.43 -2.21 0.25
N GLU A 238 14.48 -1.40 0.34
CA GLU A 238 14.73 -0.55 1.50
C GLU A 238 13.54 0.40 1.70
N THR A 239 13.08 0.54 2.93
CA THR A 239 11.93 1.37 3.27
C THR A 239 12.32 2.32 4.38
N GLN A 240 12.20 3.61 4.11
CA GLN A 240 12.36 4.63 5.13
C GLN A 240 11.02 4.86 5.82
N PHE A 241 11.04 4.78 7.15
CA PHE A 241 9.90 5.09 7.99
C PHE A 241 10.24 6.21 8.95
N SER A 242 9.40 7.26 9.00
CA SER A 242 9.47 8.30 9.99
C SER A 242 8.15 8.46 10.71
N PHE A 243 8.23 8.63 12.01
CA PHE A 243 7.08 8.82 12.88
C PHE A 243 7.32 10.02 13.79
N LYS A 244 6.32 10.93 13.84
CA LYS A 244 6.36 12.09 14.73
C LYS A 244 5.03 12.20 15.47
N LEU A 245 5.11 12.27 16.80
CA LEU A 245 3.96 12.50 17.67
C LEU A 245 4.14 13.79 18.44
N ASN A 246 3.24 14.75 18.24
CA ASN A 246 3.16 15.97 19.01
C ASN A 246 1.93 15.88 19.93
N ILE A 247 2.15 16.01 21.23
CA ILE A 247 1.06 16.01 22.22
C ILE A 247 0.96 17.39 22.84
N LYS A 248 -0.25 17.93 22.84
CA LYS A 248 -0.62 19.13 23.58
C LYS A 248 -1.74 18.80 24.57
N THR A 249 -1.64 19.30 25.76
CA THR A 249 -2.66 19.11 26.81
C THR A 249 -3.30 20.44 27.16
N ALA A 250 -4.50 20.40 27.75
CA ALA A 250 -5.11 21.57 28.35
C ALA A 250 -4.22 22.15 29.46
N SER A 251 -4.41 23.43 29.78
CA SER A 251 -3.63 24.13 30.80
C SER A 251 -3.69 23.41 32.15
N GLY A 252 -2.53 23.30 32.82
CA GLY A 252 -2.43 22.59 34.11
C GLY A 252 -2.27 21.06 34.03
N HIS A 253 -2.22 20.50 32.83
CA HIS A 253 -2.01 19.07 32.62
C HIS A 253 -0.63 18.79 32.01
N SER A 254 -0.07 17.63 32.31
CA SER A 254 1.17 17.13 31.71
C SER A 254 0.92 15.77 31.07
N ALA A 255 1.62 15.46 30.00
CA ALA A 255 1.60 14.13 29.36
C ALA A 255 2.91 13.38 29.71
N THR A 256 2.77 12.16 30.17
CA THR A 256 3.91 11.23 30.34
C THR A 256 3.76 10.09 29.35
N LEU A 257 4.74 9.93 28.48
CA LEU A 257 4.85 8.75 27.63
C LEU A 257 5.59 7.68 28.42
N THR A 258 4.92 6.55 28.67
CA THR A 258 5.62 5.37 29.15
C THR A 258 6.36 4.77 27.95
N GLU A 259 7.68 4.72 28.00
CA GLU A 259 8.49 4.10 26.97
C GLU A 259 7.98 2.68 26.69
N ALA A 260 7.62 2.41 25.45
CA ALA A 260 7.57 1.04 25.00
C ALA A 260 9.00 0.51 25.17
N LYS A 261 9.16 -0.58 25.94
CA LYS A 261 10.47 -1.27 26.01
C LYS A 261 10.93 -1.46 24.57
N PRO A 262 12.12 -0.95 24.20
CA PRO A 262 12.61 -1.14 22.85
C PRO A 262 12.59 -2.62 22.56
N LEU A 263 11.98 -3.02 21.47
CA LEU A 263 12.04 -4.37 20.94
C LEU A 263 13.48 -4.62 20.47
N ASN A 264 14.41 -4.75 21.41
CA ASN A 264 15.82 -5.05 21.18
C ASN A 264 16.01 -6.47 20.62
N ARG A 265 15.32 -6.81 19.56
CA ARG A 265 15.48 -8.08 18.84
C ARG A 265 15.25 -7.94 17.34
N ALA A 266 15.69 -6.85 16.74
CA ALA A 266 15.95 -6.86 15.31
C ALA A 266 17.45 -6.97 15.10
N PRO A 267 17.96 -8.00 14.46
CA PRO A 267 19.33 -7.99 14.01
C PRO A 267 19.51 -6.84 13.02
N ASP A 268 20.49 -6.02 13.24
CA ASP A 268 21.24 -5.12 12.36
C ASP A 268 20.54 -4.28 11.25
N TYR A 269 19.22 -4.24 11.14
CA TYR A 269 18.52 -3.61 10.00
C TYR A 269 17.45 -2.58 10.37
N VAL A 270 17.26 -2.27 11.64
CA VAL A 270 16.30 -1.24 12.06
C VAL A 270 16.99 -0.31 13.06
N SER A 271 17.34 0.87 12.61
CA SER A 271 17.72 1.98 13.49
C SER A 271 16.48 2.79 13.83
N PHE A 272 16.25 3.04 15.10
CA PHE A 272 15.27 4.02 15.60
C PHE A 272 16.06 5.24 16.07
N GLU A 273 15.85 6.39 15.44
CA GLU A 273 16.28 7.70 15.92
C GLU A 273 15.15 8.42 16.64
#